data_43cf32593039559e8b91ff0920cfe6f8
#
_entry.id   43cf32593039559e8b91ff0920cfe6f8
#
_cell.length_a   1.000
_cell.length_b   1.000
_cell.length_c   1.000
_cell.angle_alpha   90.00
_cell.angle_beta   90.00
_cell.angle_gamma   90.00
#
_symmetry.space_group_name_H-M   'P 1'
#
loop_
_entity.id
_entity.type
_entity.pdbx_description
1 polymer ?
#
loop_
_entity_poly.entity_id
_entity_poly.type
_entity_poly.pdbx_seq_one_letter_code
_entity_poly.pdbx_strand_id
1 'polypeptide(L)' 'MKIKELRDLTGMSQSKFATYFGISVRNIQEWEQERKQPPPYLVGLLKRILDNEYFNNDN' A
#
# COMPACT_ATOMS: atom_id res chain seq x y z
N MET A 1 2.61 -5.20 9.69
CA MET A 1 3.19 -4.10 8.90
C MET A 1 2.14 -3.04 8.67
N LYS A 2 2.52 -1.79 8.82
CA LYS A 2 1.59 -0.69 8.56
C LYS A 2 1.63 -0.31 7.10
N ILE A 3 0.53 0.28 6.64
CA ILE A 3 0.42 0.63 5.23
C ILE A 3 1.50 1.60 4.79
N LYS A 4 1.89 2.53 5.65
CA LYS A 4 2.95 3.48 5.30
C LYS A 4 4.29 2.76 5.13
N GLU A 5 4.56 1.77 5.96
CA GLU A 5 5.78 0.99 5.82
C GLU A 5 5.82 0.28 4.48
N LEU A 6 4.67 -0.30 4.09
CA LEU A 6 4.60 -0.99 2.81
C LEU A 6 4.80 -0.02 1.65
N ARG A 7 4.16 1.14 1.71
CA ARG A 7 4.33 2.13 0.66
C ARG A 7 5.78 2.61 0.57
N ASP A 8 6.40 2.84 1.73
CA ASP A 8 7.79 3.29 1.74
C ASP A 8 8.69 2.30 1.04
N LEU A 9 8.42 1.01 1.17
CA LEU A 9 9.21 -0.02 0.49
C LEU A 9 9.11 0.09 -1.03
N THR A 10 8.00 0.60 -1.55
CA THR A 10 7.81 0.73 -2.99
C THR A 10 8.48 1.97 -3.55
N GLY A 11 8.73 2.96 -2.72
CA GLY A 11 9.20 4.26 -3.20
C GLY A 11 8.12 5.09 -3.86
N MET A 12 6.88 4.63 -3.87
CA MET A 12 5.78 5.37 -4.49
C MET A 12 5.27 6.49 -3.59
N SER A 13 4.77 7.57 -4.22
CA SER A 13 4.03 8.59 -3.50
C SER A 13 2.68 8.02 -3.06
N GLN A 14 1.99 8.73 -2.17
CA GLN A 14 0.65 8.31 -1.77
C GLN A 14 -0.29 8.21 -2.98
N SER A 15 -0.21 9.20 -3.85
CA SER A 15 -1.05 9.25 -5.03
C SER A 15 -0.79 8.07 -5.96
N LYS A 16 0.48 7.78 -6.19
CA LYS A 16 0.86 6.69 -7.08
C LYS A 16 0.47 5.35 -6.50
N PHE A 17 0.70 5.16 -5.21
CA PHE A 17 0.34 3.94 -4.51
C PHE A 17 -1.17 3.70 -4.59
N ALA A 18 -1.94 4.76 -4.33
CA ALA A 18 -3.39 4.68 -4.39
C ALA A 18 -3.85 4.29 -5.79
N THR A 19 -3.29 4.93 -6.80
CA THR A 19 -3.63 4.64 -8.19
C THR A 19 -3.27 3.21 -8.56
N TYR A 20 -2.12 2.75 -8.11
CA TYR A 20 -1.66 1.40 -8.41
C TYR A 20 -2.68 0.35 -8.00
N PHE A 21 -3.31 0.55 -6.85
CA PHE A 21 -4.25 -0.42 -6.32
C PHE A 21 -5.72 -0.05 -6.56
N GLY A 22 -5.98 1.10 -7.16
CA GLY A 22 -7.36 1.55 -7.33
C GLY A 22 -8.02 1.96 -6.04
N ILE A 23 -7.25 2.44 -5.07
CA ILE A 23 -7.75 2.89 -3.78
C ILE A 23 -7.74 4.40 -3.75
N SER A 24 -8.72 5.01 -3.08
CA SER A 24 -8.75 6.46 -2.92
C SER A 24 -7.52 6.93 -2.16
N VAL A 25 -6.86 7.99 -2.66
CA VAL A 25 -5.70 8.56 -1.97
C VAL A 25 -6.10 9.05 -0.58
N ARG A 26 -7.34 9.49 -0.43
CA ARG A 26 -7.84 9.92 0.87
C ARG A 26 -7.81 8.78 1.88
N ASN A 27 -8.19 7.58 1.45
CA ASN A 27 -8.11 6.42 2.34
C ASN A 27 -6.67 6.14 2.75
N ILE A 28 -5.74 6.22 1.80
CA ILE A 28 -4.34 6.02 2.13
C ILE A 28 -3.90 7.03 3.19
N GLN A 29 -4.27 8.29 3.01
CA GLN A 29 -3.90 9.32 3.97
C GLN A 29 -4.48 9.07 5.35
N GLU A 30 -5.77 8.68 5.40
CA GLU A 30 -6.41 8.41 6.68
C GLU A 30 -5.73 7.25 7.40
N TRP A 31 -5.40 6.21 6.65
CA TRP A 31 -4.74 5.05 7.23
C TRP A 31 -3.32 5.38 7.70
N GLU A 32 -2.59 6.16 6.94
CA GLU A 32 -1.21 6.51 7.32
C GLU A 32 -1.17 7.42 8.53
N GLN A 33 -2.16 8.28 8.66
CA GLN A 33 -2.26 9.17 9.82
C GLN A 33 -2.96 8.50 11.00
N GLU A 34 -3.36 7.25 10.81
CA GLU A 34 -3.98 6.42 11.84
C GLU A 34 -5.29 7.00 12.36
N ARG A 35 -5.97 7.79 11.53
CA ARG A 35 -7.29 8.27 11.86
C ARG A 35 -8.34 7.20 11.61
N LYS A 36 -8.05 6.28 10.69
CA LYS A 36 -8.88 5.11 10.43
C LYS A 36 -7.96 3.92 10.26
N GLN A 37 -8.48 2.74 10.50
CA GLN A 37 -7.71 1.52 10.32
C GLN A 37 -8.13 0.85 9.02
N PRO A 38 -7.18 0.37 8.22
CA PRO A 38 -7.55 -0.45 7.07
C PRO A 38 -8.11 -1.78 7.54
N PRO A 39 -8.90 -2.47 6.71
CA PRO A 39 -9.33 -3.82 7.07
C PRO A 39 -8.12 -4.68 7.44
N PRO A 40 -8.25 -5.55 8.43
CA PRO A 40 -7.08 -6.29 8.93
C PRO A 40 -6.35 -7.10 7.86
N TYR A 41 -7.05 -7.60 6.86
CA TYR A 41 -6.44 -8.42 5.82
C TYR A 41 -5.76 -7.59 4.72
N LEU A 42 -6.05 -6.29 4.66
CA LEU A 42 -5.73 -5.50 3.48
C LEU A 42 -4.23 -5.33 3.25
N VAL A 43 -3.49 -4.97 4.29
CA VAL A 43 -2.06 -4.72 4.13
C VAL A 43 -1.34 -5.99 3.68
N GLY A 44 -1.73 -7.13 4.24
CA GLY A 44 -1.17 -8.40 3.82
C GLY A 44 -1.48 -8.73 2.37
N LEU A 45 -2.71 -8.44 1.96
CA LEU A 45 -3.12 -8.67 0.57
C LEU A 45 -2.32 -7.80 -0.38
N LEU A 46 -2.17 -6.52 -0.06
CA LEU A 46 -1.42 -5.61 -0.90
C LEU A 46 0.04 -6.04 -0.99
N LYS A 47 0.61 -6.51 0.12
CA LYS A 47 1.98 -6.99 0.10
C LYS A 47 2.13 -8.19 -0.82
N ARG A 48 1.18 -9.11 -0.79
CA ARG A 48 1.24 -10.26 -1.69
C ARG A 48 1.21 -9.85 -3.16
N ILE A 49 0.36 -8.88 -3.48
CA ILE A 49 0.29 -8.38 -4.85
C ILE A 49 1.62 -7.75 -5.25
N LEU A 50 2.18 -6.91 -4.37
CA LEU A 50 3.45 -6.27 -4.65
C LEU A 50 4.59 -7.27 -4.76
N ASP A 51 4.59 -8.29 -3.92
CA ASP A 51 5.63 -9.32 -4.00
C ASP A 51 5.60 -10.00 -5.37
N ASN A 52 4.42 -10.22 -5.92
CA ASN A 52 4.29 -10.90 -7.21
C ASN A 52 4.56 -9.99 -8.39
N GLU A 53 4.16 -8.71 -8.29
CA GLU A 53 4.15 -7.83 -9.45
C GLU A 53 5.22 -6.77 -9.44
N TYR A 54 5.65 -6.34 -8.25
CA TYR A 54 6.48 -5.18 -8.13
C TYR A 54 7.85 -5.51 -7.55
N PHE A 55 7.88 -6.18 -6.40
CA PHE A 55 9.13 -6.48 -5.73
C PHE A 55 9.88 -7.64 -6.38
N ASN A 56 9.15 -8.61 -6.88
CA ASN A 56 9.74 -9.80 -7.45
C ASN A 56 9.84 -9.67 -8.96
N ASN A 57 10.69 -8.75 -9.41
CA ASN A 57 10.83 -8.48 -10.82
C ASN A 57 12.25 -8.68 -11.29
N ASP A 58 12.95 -9.56 -10.65
CA ASP A 58 14.37 -9.74 -10.89
C ASP A 58 14.68 -10.72 -12.01
N ASN A 59 13.71 -11.27 -12.58
CA ASN A 59 14.02 -12.22 -13.67
C ASN A 59 14.01 -11.62 -15.00
#